data_b9a7c747ea1d17fd27251ec25b904f81
#
_entry.id   b9a7c747ea1d17fd27251ec25b904f81
#
_cell.length_a   1.000
_cell.length_b   1.000
_cell.length_c   1.000
_cell.angle_alpha   90.00
_cell.angle_beta   90.00
_cell.angle_gamma   90.00
#
_symmetry.space_group_name_H-M   'P 1'
#
loop_
_entity.id
_entity.type
_entity.pdbx_description
1 polymer ?
#
loop_
_entity_poly.entity_id
_entity_poly.type
_entity_poly.pdbx_seq_one_letter_code
_entity_poly.pdbx_strand_id
1 'polypeptide(L)'
;MENNRDQKIDYIRVYKEICKRKQFYIKTLSITFILSCIWVFPKPRYYTCNVMLAPELSTDNTDGTLSSIASSFGLSLGGGGNDAIYPMLYPDLFSSPEFISDILDIRVVFKDEDDNVIDTDYYNYLKKHQKYNLLTYPFIKGINYIKSIFSDKVEQGVSSANQLNPKSLSMQDYKLFEKVMELVTCKVDKKTDVITISVQDQDRLVCVQLADSVKSHLQEFITRYRTAKVRSDCSYYQLVADSAKCEYEQALKRYSDYTDKNKDVILQSYISERDKLENEMQLKFTAYNTLQSQLMAAKAKVQEHTPAFVTLKSASAPVRPAGPKRMLFVASMLIFSFIGTSIYVLKDILKSSLL
;
A
#
# COMPACT_ATOMS: atom_id res chain seq x y z
N MET A 1 -22.40 63.76 15.12
CA MET A 1 -22.54 62.94 16.35
C MET A 1 -23.45 61.77 16.00
N GLU A 2 -22.85 60.74 15.57
CA GLU A 2 -23.53 59.53 15.07
C GLU A 2 -23.79 58.58 16.26
N ASN A 3 -25.05 58.39 16.54
CA ASN A 3 -25.55 57.70 17.73
C ASN A 3 -25.41 56.19 17.48
N ASN A 4 -24.23 55.63 17.81
CA ASN A 4 -23.96 54.19 17.77
C ASN A 4 -24.71 53.52 18.93
N ARG A 5 -26.04 53.20 18.70
CA ARG A 5 -26.79 52.36 19.62
C ARG A 5 -26.28 50.96 19.53
N ASP A 6 -25.39 50.60 20.46
CA ASP A 6 -25.05 49.20 20.76
C ASP A 6 -26.38 48.44 21.03
N GLN A 7 -26.83 47.72 20.04
CA GLN A 7 -27.94 46.76 20.21
C GLN A 7 -27.43 45.59 21.08
N LYS A 8 -27.44 45.80 22.38
CA LYS A 8 -27.25 44.70 23.34
C LYS A 8 -28.40 43.73 23.10
N ILE A 9 -28.07 42.58 22.51
CA ILE A 9 -28.98 41.44 22.35
C ILE A 9 -29.46 41.07 23.75
N ASP A 10 -30.76 41.29 24.01
CA ASP A 10 -31.35 41.02 25.31
C ASP A 10 -31.60 39.52 25.44
N TYR A 11 -30.60 38.79 25.93
CA TYR A 11 -30.61 37.31 26.05
C TYR A 11 -31.83 36.79 26.82
N ILE A 12 -32.39 37.61 27.74
CA ILE A 12 -33.57 37.28 28.52
C ILE A 12 -34.83 37.32 27.64
N ARG A 13 -34.91 38.24 26.68
CA ARG A 13 -36.02 38.31 25.69
C ARG A 13 -35.93 37.09 24.75
N VAL A 14 -34.78 36.78 24.24
CA VAL A 14 -34.58 35.63 23.37
C VAL A 14 -35.00 34.34 24.06
N TYR A 15 -34.59 34.15 25.33
CA TYR A 15 -34.94 32.96 26.13
C TYR A 15 -36.47 32.88 26.35
N LYS A 16 -37.16 33.99 26.71
CA LYS A 16 -38.61 34.02 26.89
C LYS A 16 -39.40 33.68 25.61
N GLU A 17 -38.95 34.16 24.45
CA GLU A 17 -39.57 33.83 23.17
C GLU A 17 -39.34 32.40 22.74
N ILE A 18 -38.14 31.83 22.99
CA ILE A 18 -37.88 30.39 22.77
C ILE A 18 -38.86 29.56 23.63
N CYS A 19 -39.03 29.90 24.91
CA CYS A 19 -39.93 29.20 25.80
C CYS A 19 -41.43 29.36 25.37
N LYS A 20 -41.82 30.48 24.82
CA LYS A 20 -43.17 30.72 24.32
C LYS A 20 -43.51 29.89 23.09
N ARG A 21 -42.50 29.67 22.19
CA ARG A 21 -42.65 28.86 20.95
C ARG A 21 -42.15 27.42 21.12
N LYS A 22 -42.12 26.88 22.33
CA LYS A 22 -41.60 25.51 22.64
C LYS A 22 -42.22 24.41 21.77
N GLN A 23 -43.50 24.52 21.42
CA GLN A 23 -44.17 23.52 20.57
C GLN A 23 -43.60 23.48 19.15
N PHE A 24 -43.18 24.64 18.62
CA PHE A 24 -42.52 24.71 17.30
C PHE A 24 -41.16 24.05 17.34
N TYR A 25 -40.33 24.31 18.36
CA TYR A 25 -39.03 23.66 18.56
C TYR A 25 -39.18 22.14 18.71
N ILE A 26 -40.14 21.69 19.53
CA ILE A 26 -40.37 20.26 19.72
C ILE A 26 -40.76 19.59 18.41
N LYS A 27 -41.64 20.19 17.62
CA LYS A 27 -42.07 19.65 16.31
C LYS A 27 -40.89 19.56 15.33
N THR A 28 -40.11 20.64 15.17
CA THR A 28 -38.98 20.66 14.23
C THR A 28 -37.87 19.69 14.66
N LEU A 29 -37.52 19.65 15.95
CA LEU A 29 -36.52 18.70 16.47
C LEU A 29 -36.97 17.23 16.33
N SER A 30 -38.28 16.95 16.59
CA SER A 30 -38.80 15.57 16.40
C SER A 30 -38.75 15.14 14.94
N ILE A 31 -39.12 16.02 14.00
CA ILE A 31 -39.06 15.74 12.57
C ILE A 31 -37.59 15.50 12.15
N THR A 32 -36.66 16.36 12.57
CA THR A 32 -35.25 16.22 12.26
C THR A 32 -34.66 14.93 12.88
N PHE A 33 -35.07 14.57 14.09
CA PHE A 33 -34.68 13.33 14.73
C PHE A 33 -35.12 12.12 13.92
N ILE A 34 -36.39 12.06 13.51
CA ILE A 34 -36.93 10.95 12.71
C ILE A 34 -36.18 10.86 11.35
N LEU A 35 -36.01 11.99 10.66
CA LEU A 35 -35.31 12.02 9.38
C LEU A 35 -33.84 11.59 9.51
N SER A 36 -33.13 12.05 10.55
CA SER A 36 -31.74 11.66 10.79
C SER A 36 -31.59 10.18 11.14
N CYS A 37 -32.56 9.62 11.90
CA CYS A 37 -32.60 8.19 12.19
C CYS A 37 -32.84 7.35 10.93
N ILE A 38 -33.82 7.73 10.10
CA ILE A 38 -34.10 7.05 8.83
C ILE A 38 -32.87 7.06 7.91
N TRP A 39 -32.08 8.13 7.91
CA TRP A 39 -30.89 8.25 7.09
C TRP A 39 -29.70 7.42 7.57
N VAL A 40 -29.46 7.37 8.88
CA VAL A 40 -28.26 6.74 9.47
C VAL A 40 -28.42 5.24 9.75
N PHE A 41 -29.62 4.81 10.13
CA PHE A 41 -29.86 3.43 10.59
C PHE A 41 -29.58 2.38 9.52
N PRO A 42 -29.94 2.59 8.22
CA PRO A 42 -29.72 1.62 7.15
C PRO A 42 -28.26 1.49 6.69
N LYS A 43 -27.35 2.38 7.12
CA LYS A 43 -25.95 2.28 6.74
C LYS A 43 -25.29 1.06 7.39
N PRO A 44 -24.59 0.19 6.60
CA PRO A 44 -23.90 -0.95 7.15
C PRO A 44 -22.77 -0.50 8.10
N ARG A 45 -22.51 -1.32 9.11
CA ARG A 45 -21.37 -1.11 10.01
C ARG A 45 -20.09 -1.47 9.29
N TYR A 46 -18.98 -0.82 9.63
CA TYR A 46 -17.66 -1.17 9.16
C TYR A 46 -16.68 -1.23 10.32
N TYR A 47 -15.67 -2.06 10.15
CA TYR A 47 -14.59 -2.29 11.08
C TYR A 47 -13.30 -1.76 10.48
N THR A 48 -12.35 -1.36 11.33
CA THR A 48 -11.03 -0.90 10.89
C THR A 48 -9.97 -1.69 11.61
N CYS A 49 -9.07 -2.29 10.86
CA CYS A 49 -7.89 -2.98 11.36
C CYS A 49 -6.64 -2.19 10.97
N ASN A 50 -5.75 -1.98 11.93
CA ASN A 50 -4.51 -1.26 11.71
C ASN A 50 -3.32 -2.16 12.01
N VAL A 51 -2.40 -2.22 11.05
CA VAL A 51 -1.08 -2.87 11.18
C VAL A 51 -0.03 -1.78 11.19
N MET A 52 0.97 -1.91 12.08
CA MET A 52 2.09 -0.96 12.13
C MET A 52 3.39 -1.71 11.90
N LEU A 53 4.19 -1.19 10.98
CA LEU A 53 5.50 -1.71 10.60
C LEU A 53 6.55 -0.63 10.81
N ALA A 54 7.69 -1.00 11.37
CA ALA A 54 8.89 -0.19 11.33
C ALA A 54 9.83 -0.77 10.27
N PRO A 55 10.24 0.02 9.27
CA PRO A 55 11.31 -0.42 8.38
C PRO A 55 12.61 -0.48 9.17
N GLU A 56 13.36 -1.56 9.02
CA GLU A 56 14.77 -1.54 9.40
C GLU A 56 15.50 -0.65 8.39
N LEU A 57 15.79 0.56 8.84
CA LEU A 57 16.71 1.43 8.11
C LEU A 57 18.09 0.81 8.29
N SER A 58 18.65 0.23 7.23
CA SER A 58 20.09 -0.02 7.21
C SER A 58 20.76 1.34 7.36
N THR A 59 21.14 1.66 8.58
CA THR A 59 22.03 2.77 8.84
C THR A 59 23.32 2.42 8.11
N ASP A 60 23.66 3.18 7.07
CA ASP A 60 24.92 3.12 6.34
C ASP A 60 26.17 3.39 7.24
N ASN A 61 26.03 3.20 8.54
CA ASN A 61 27.07 3.32 9.56
C ASN A 61 27.78 1.98 9.84
N THR A 62 27.72 1.01 8.92
CA THR A 62 28.66 -0.11 8.95
C THR A 62 30.00 0.32 8.34
N ASP A 63 30.52 1.43 8.83
CA ASP A 63 31.88 1.90 8.65
C ASP A 63 32.89 1.00 9.36
N GLY A 64 32.82 -0.26 9.25
CA GLY A 64 33.76 -0.90 10.13
C GLY A 64 34.48 -2.13 9.58
N THR A 65 33.82 -3.02 8.90
CA THR A 65 34.50 -4.27 8.54
C THR A 65 34.29 -4.70 7.10
N LEU A 66 33.11 -4.52 6.52
CA LEU A 66 32.87 -4.88 5.12
C LEU A 66 33.45 -3.85 4.14
N SER A 67 33.39 -2.57 4.46
CA SER A 67 34.00 -1.50 3.64
C SER A 67 35.54 -1.59 3.67
N SER A 68 36.13 -1.94 4.81
CA SER A 68 37.59 -2.16 4.93
C SER A 68 38.06 -3.43 4.19
N ILE A 69 37.25 -4.45 4.16
CA ILE A 69 37.56 -5.69 3.37
C ILE A 69 37.41 -5.37 1.88
N ALA A 70 36.35 -4.67 1.48
CA ALA A 70 36.13 -4.31 0.08
C ALA A 70 37.21 -3.33 -0.44
N SER A 71 37.64 -2.36 0.37
CA SER A 71 38.72 -1.43 0.01
C SER A 71 40.09 -2.12 -0.09
N SER A 72 40.35 -3.17 0.70
CA SER A 72 41.59 -3.94 0.59
C SER A 72 41.66 -4.77 -0.70
N PHE A 73 40.50 -5.03 -1.34
CA PHE A 73 40.43 -5.67 -2.67
C PHE A 73 40.31 -4.67 -3.82
N GLY A 74 40.53 -3.35 -3.56
CA GLY A 74 40.41 -2.29 -4.59
C GLY A 74 38.99 -2.05 -5.07
N LEU A 75 37.99 -2.63 -4.42
CA LEU A 75 36.59 -2.38 -4.67
C LEU A 75 36.17 -1.15 -3.83
N SER A 76 36.15 0.02 -4.44
CA SER A 76 35.45 1.10 -3.83
C SER A 76 33.96 0.73 -3.87
N LEU A 77 33.44 0.23 -2.78
CA LEU A 77 32.01 0.21 -2.51
C LEU A 77 31.62 1.69 -2.33
N GLY A 78 31.79 2.43 -3.43
CA GLY A 78 31.45 3.82 -3.57
C GLY A 78 30.01 3.99 -3.19
N GLY A 79 29.88 4.63 -2.06
CA GLY A 79 28.66 4.85 -1.36
C GLY A 79 27.55 5.43 -2.20
N GLY A 80 26.46 5.53 -1.59
CA GLY A 80 25.30 6.24 -2.07
C GLY A 80 24.50 5.41 -3.05
N GLY A 81 24.20 4.18 -2.71
CA GLY A 81 22.97 3.59 -3.20
C GLY A 81 21.83 4.43 -2.63
N ASN A 82 21.44 5.50 -3.35
CA ASN A 82 20.12 6.07 -3.18
C ASN A 82 19.14 4.94 -3.44
N ASP A 83 18.81 4.20 -2.40
CA ASP A 83 17.80 3.18 -2.43
C ASP A 83 16.49 3.84 -2.83
N ALA A 84 16.03 3.50 -4.02
CA ALA A 84 15.09 4.25 -4.79
C ALA A 84 13.68 4.33 -4.19
N ILE A 85 13.39 3.64 -3.07
CA ILE A 85 12.09 3.76 -2.42
C ILE A 85 12.25 4.08 -0.94
N TYR A 86 12.13 5.37 -0.63
CA TYR A 86 11.94 5.83 0.73
C TYR A 86 10.54 5.43 1.24
N PRO A 87 10.38 5.15 2.55
CA PRO A 87 9.08 4.84 3.15
C PRO A 87 7.98 5.83 2.79
N MET A 88 8.34 7.09 2.57
CA MET A 88 7.41 8.16 2.16
C MET A 88 6.69 7.91 0.82
N LEU A 89 7.20 7.03 -0.04
CA LEU A 89 6.59 6.67 -1.33
C LEU A 89 5.61 5.49 -1.22
N TYR A 90 5.54 4.83 -0.05
CA TYR A 90 4.63 3.69 0.11
C TYR A 90 3.14 4.04 -0.05
N PRO A 91 2.64 5.21 0.40
CA PRO A 91 1.26 5.59 0.10
C PRO A 91 0.96 5.68 -1.41
N ASP A 92 1.92 6.14 -2.22
CA ASP A 92 1.75 6.22 -3.67
C ASP A 92 1.73 4.83 -4.31
N LEU A 93 2.49 3.88 -3.74
CA LEU A 93 2.47 2.48 -4.15
C LEU A 93 1.07 1.86 -3.98
N PHE A 94 0.38 2.17 -2.88
CA PHE A 94 -0.99 1.69 -2.62
C PHE A 94 -2.00 2.22 -3.65
N SER A 95 -1.65 3.25 -4.40
CA SER A 95 -2.45 3.80 -5.50
C SER A 95 -2.09 3.20 -6.86
N SER A 96 -1.05 2.35 -6.93
CA SER A 96 -0.64 1.73 -8.20
C SER A 96 -1.62 0.64 -8.63
N PRO A 97 -1.98 0.58 -9.92
CA PRO A 97 -2.89 -0.43 -10.43
C PRO A 97 -2.41 -1.87 -10.21
N GLU A 98 -1.09 -2.09 -10.29
CA GLU A 98 -0.48 -3.39 -10.05
C GLU A 98 -0.71 -3.85 -8.62
N PHE A 99 -0.43 -3.00 -7.64
CA PHE A 99 -0.60 -3.33 -6.23
C PHE A 99 -2.07 -3.55 -5.85
N ILE A 100 -2.99 -2.75 -6.42
CA ILE A 100 -4.43 -2.93 -6.20
C ILE A 100 -4.92 -4.24 -6.82
N SER A 101 -4.39 -4.63 -7.99
CA SER A 101 -4.70 -5.93 -8.60
C SER A 101 -4.28 -7.08 -7.68
N ASP A 102 -3.09 -7.01 -7.10
CA ASP A 102 -2.60 -8.01 -6.15
C ASP A 102 -3.50 -8.08 -4.89
N ILE A 103 -4.00 -6.93 -4.40
CA ILE A 103 -4.97 -6.90 -3.28
C ILE A 103 -6.30 -7.57 -3.66
N LEU A 104 -6.79 -7.34 -4.86
CA LEU A 104 -8.06 -7.93 -5.32
C LEU A 104 -7.99 -9.46 -5.48
N ASP A 105 -6.80 -10.00 -5.70
CA ASP A 105 -6.53 -11.45 -5.82
C ASP A 105 -6.43 -12.16 -4.45
N ILE A 106 -6.37 -11.42 -3.35
CA ILE A 106 -6.26 -11.98 -2.01
C ILE A 106 -7.48 -12.84 -1.71
N ARG A 107 -7.26 -14.08 -1.27
CA ARG A 107 -8.31 -14.97 -0.77
C ARG A 107 -8.78 -14.54 0.60
N VAL A 108 -10.10 -14.46 0.74
CA VAL A 108 -10.77 -14.10 2.00
C VAL A 108 -11.82 -15.14 2.34
N VAL A 109 -11.86 -15.48 3.63
CA VAL A 109 -12.81 -16.46 4.18
C VAL A 109 -13.74 -15.73 5.15
N PHE A 110 -15.04 -15.80 4.92
CA PHE A 110 -16.04 -15.17 5.77
C PHE A 110 -17.27 -16.08 5.94
N LYS A 111 -18.11 -15.73 6.89
CA LYS A 111 -19.39 -16.40 7.11
C LYS A 111 -20.53 -15.57 6.52
N ASP A 112 -21.37 -16.22 5.73
CA ASP A 112 -22.59 -15.62 5.21
C ASP A 112 -23.69 -15.54 6.30
N GLU A 113 -24.81 -14.91 5.99
CA GLU A 113 -25.97 -14.79 6.90
C GLU A 113 -26.52 -16.15 7.35
N ASP A 114 -26.35 -17.17 6.54
CA ASP A 114 -26.72 -18.57 6.82
C ASP A 114 -25.62 -19.38 7.55
N ASP A 115 -24.59 -18.71 8.10
CA ASP A 115 -23.42 -19.29 8.82
C ASP A 115 -22.55 -20.22 7.94
N ASN A 116 -22.75 -20.22 6.61
CA ASN A 116 -21.92 -20.96 5.67
C ASN A 116 -20.57 -20.25 5.51
N VAL A 117 -19.49 -21.04 5.57
CA VAL A 117 -18.14 -20.54 5.31
C VAL A 117 -17.92 -20.43 3.81
N ILE A 118 -17.67 -19.22 3.32
CA ILE A 118 -17.40 -18.93 1.91
C ILE A 118 -15.93 -18.53 1.79
N ASP A 119 -15.20 -19.20 0.90
CA ASP A 119 -13.84 -18.88 0.49
C ASP A 119 -13.88 -18.32 -0.94
N THR A 120 -13.44 -17.08 -1.11
CA THR A 120 -13.45 -16.40 -2.42
C THR A 120 -12.37 -15.33 -2.51
N ASP A 121 -12.09 -14.85 -3.73
CA ASP A 121 -11.19 -13.72 -3.95
C ASP A 121 -11.84 -12.43 -3.45
N TYR A 122 -11.03 -11.49 -2.97
CA TYR A 122 -11.52 -10.19 -2.48
C TYR A 122 -12.29 -9.41 -3.54
N TYR A 123 -11.94 -9.57 -4.82
CA TYR A 123 -12.70 -9.03 -5.96
C TYR A 123 -14.17 -9.49 -5.96
N ASN A 124 -14.40 -10.81 -5.87
CA ASN A 124 -15.75 -11.39 -5.84
C ASN A 124 -16.49 -11.01 -4.56
N TYR A 125 -15.79 -10.97 -3.43
CA TYR A 125 -16.34 -10.52 -2.16
C TYR A 125 -16.87 -9.07 -2.26
N LEU A 126 -16.08 -8.13 -2.79
CA LEU A 126 -16.50 -6.73 -2.97
C LEU A 126 -17.68 -6.57 -3.93
N LYS A 127 -17.78 -7.43 -4.94
CA LYS A 127 -18.82 -7.36 -5.98
C LYS A 127 -20.13 -7.99 -5.55
N LYS A 128 -20.10 -9.11 -4.80
CA LYS A 128 -21.29 -9.94 -4.54
C LYS A 128 -21.74 -9.95 -3.07
N HIS A 129 -20.82 -9.81 -2.12
CA HIS A 129 -21.10 -10.11 -0.70
C HIS A 129 -21.09 -8.86 0.21
N GLN A 130 -20.86 -7.68 -0.34
CA GLN A 130 -20.98 -6.45 0.46
C GLN A 130 -22.44 -6.04 0.66
N LYS A 131 -22.76 -5.68 1.91
CA LYS A 131 -24.09 -5.13 2.26
C LYS A 131 -24.20 -3.71 1.75
N TYR A 132 -25.21 -3.48 0.94
CA TYR A 132 -25.55 -2.13 0.45
C TYR A 132 -26.39 -1.38 1.48
N ASN A 133 -26.37 -0.06 1.40
CA ASN A 133 -27.26 0.77 2.19
C ASN A 133 -28.71 0.48 1.76
N LEU A 134 -29.53 0.03 2.70
CA LEU A 134 -30.91 -0.41 2.46
C LEU A 134 -31.79 0.67 1.79
N LEU A 135 -31.51 1.94 2.05
CA LEU A 135 -32.22 3.08 1.45
C LEU A 135 -31.83 3.35 0.00
N THR A 136 -30.57 3.14 -0.36
CA THR A 136 -30.07 3.39 -1.72
C THR A 136 -30.22 2.17 -2.62
N TYR A 137 -30.36 0.98 -2.03
CA TYR A 137 -30.51 -0.27 -2.77
C TYR A 137 -31.67 -0.28 -3.78
N PRO A 138 -32.93 0.07 -3.42
CA PRO A 138 -34.04 0.10 -4.38
C PRO A 138 -33.82 1.16 -5.47
N PHE A 139 -33.18 2.29 -5.13
CA PHE A 139 -32.91 3.36 -6.09
C PHE A 139 -31.81 2.96 -7.09
N ILE A 140 -30.74 2.33 -6.61
CA ILE A 140 -29.66 1.79 -7.45
C ILE A 140 -30.19 0.67 -8.36
N LYS A 141 -31.04 -0.23 -7.81
CA LYS A 141 -31.67 -1.31 -8.58
C LYS A 141 -32.62 -0.76 -9.66
N GLY A 142 -33.37 0.28 -9.35
CA GLY A 142 -34.20 0.99 -10.30
C GLY A 142 -33.41 1.67 -11.41
N ILE A 143 -32.33 2.39 -11.08
CA ILE A 143 -31.43 3.02 -12.07
C ILE A 143 -30.75 1.96 -12.94
N ASN A 144 -30.26 0.86 -12.34
CA ASN A 144 -29.63 -0.22 -13.08
C ASN A 144 -30.62 -0.93 -14.02
N TYR A 145 -31.88 -1.08 -13.60
CA TYR A 145 -32.96 -1.61 -14.45
C TYR A 145 -33.24 -0.68 -15.63
N ILE A 146 -33.36 0.63 -15.41
CA ILE A 146 -33.53 1.63 -16.47
C ILE A 146 -32.30 1.63 -17.39
N LYS A 147 -31.09 1.55 -16.83
CA LYS A 147 -29.84 1.50 -17.60
C LYS A 147 -29.73 0.23 -18.44
N SER A 148 -30.22 -0.92 -17.96
CA SER A 148 -30.26 -2.16 -18.74
C SER A 148 -31.23 -2.13 -19.91
N ILE A 149 -32.25 -1.26 -19.87
CA ILE A 149 -33.20 -1.07 -20.96
C ILE A 149 -32.61 -0.14 -22.04
N PHE A 150 -31.79 0.85 -21.63
CA PHE A 150 -31.24 1.88 -22.53
C PHE A 150 -29.80 1.65 -22.96
N SER A 151 -29.09 0.65 -22.43
CA SER A 151 -27.69 0.40 -22.73
C SER A 151 -27.55 -0.91 -23.47
N ASP A 152 -27.14 -0.84 -24.74
CA ASP A 152 -26.57 -1.98 -25.46
C ASP A 152 -25.36 -2.51 -24.67
N LYS A 153 -25.34 -3.84 -24.53
CA LYS A 153 -24.29 -4.69 -23.95
C LYS A 153 -23.14 -3.94 -23.25
N VAL A 154 -23.36 -3.65 -21.98
CA VAL A 154 -22.24 -3.33 -21.09
C VAL A 154 -21.33 -4.56 -21.09
N GLU A 155 -20.07 -4.39 -21.45
CA GLU A 155 -19.04 -5.42 -21.30
C GLU A 155 -19.17 -6.05 -19.92
N GLN A 156 -19.45 -7.34 -19.91
CA GLN A 156 -19.51 -8.12 -18.66
C GLN A 156 -18.09 -8.07 -18.08
N GLY A 157 -17.95 -7.41 -16.95
CA GLY A 157 -16.69 -7.37 -16.22
C GLY A 157 -16.16 -8.78 -16.00
N VAL A 158 -14.87 -8.88 -15.99
CA VAL A 158 -14.10 -10.10 -15.77
C VAL A 158 -14.65 -10.86 -14.56
N SER A 159 -14.69 -12.19 -14.67
CA SER A 159 -15.31 -13.04 -13.64
C SER A 159 -14.39 -13.36 -12.45
N SER A 160 -13.10 -13.01 -12.55
CA SER A 160 -12.07 -13.33 -11.56
C SER A 160 -10.95 -12.30 -11.61
N ALA A 161 -10.31 -12.02 -10.48
CA ALA A 161 -9.21 -11.08 -10.36
C ALA A 161 -7.99 -11.47 -11.24
N ASN A 162 -7.74 -12.76 -11.38
CA ASN A 162 -6.66 -13.31 -12.23
C ASN A 162 -6.72 -12.93 -13.72
N GLN A 163 -7.82 -12.32 -14.18
CA GLN A 163 -7.99 -11.86 -15.56
C GLN A 163 -7.94 -10.32 -15.66
N LEU A 164 -7.76 -9.62 -14.54
CA LEU A 164 -7.63 -8.17 -14.54
C LEU A 164 -6.31 -7.77 -15.21
N ASN A 165 -6.42 -7.00 -16.29
CA ASN A 165 -5.27 -6.39 -16.91
C ASN A 165 -5.12 -4.96 -16.36
N PRO A 166 -4.10 -4.66 -15.52
CA PRO A 166 -3.93 -3.33 -14.92
C PRO A 166 -3.81 -2.20 -15.96
N LYS A 167 -3.46 -2.54 -17.20
CA LYS A 167 -3.29 -1.56 -18.30
C LYS A 167 -4.58 -1.27 -19.07
N SER A 168 -5.63 -2.11 -18.91
CA SER A 168 -6.90 -1.92 -19.59
C SER A 168 -8.06 -2.33 -18.70
N LEU A 169 -8.47 -1.41 -17.82
CA LEU A 169 -9.56 -1.62 -16.88
C LEU A 169 -10.91 -1.28 -17.51
N SER A 170 -11.91 -2.13 -17.25
CA SER A 170 -13.29 -1.77 -17.55
C SER A 170 -13.78 -0.67 -16.59
N MET A 171 -14.83 0.07 -16.95
CA MET A 171 -15.41 1.09 -16.08
C MET A 171 -15.91 0.52 -14.73
N GLN A 172 -16.29 -0.76 -14.70
CA GLN A 172 -16.73 -1.42 -13.47
C GLN A 172 -15.53 -1.76 -12.57
N ASP A 173 -14.45 -2.24 -13.18
CA ASP A 173 -13.23 -2.60 -12.45
C ASP A 173 -12.54 -1.34 -11.93
N TYR A 174 -12.54 -0.24 -12.70
CA TYR A 174 -12.04 1.05 -12.24
C TYR A 174 -12.72 1.53 -10.95
N LYS A 175 -14.05 1.40 -10.85
CA LYS A 175 -14.79 1.73 -9.62
C LYS A 175 -14.44 0.82 -8.44
N LEU A 176 -14.10 -0.45 -8.72
CA LEU A 176 -13.61 -1.35 -7.67
C LEU A 176 -12.21 -0.94 -7.21
N PHE A 177 -11.35 -0.51 -8.11
CA PHE A 177 -10.03 0.04 -7.78
C PHE A 177 -10.15 1.27 -6.89
N GLU A 178 -10.97 2.26 -7.25
CA GLU A 178 -11.25 3.44 -6.41
C GLU A 178 -11.74 3.03 -5.02
N LYS A 179 -12.64 2.06 -4.96
CA LYS A 179 -13.17 1.57 -3.69
C LYS A 179 -12.09 0.89 -2.83
N VAL A 180 -11.18 0.11 -3.42
CA VAL A 180 -10.06 -0.50 -2.68
C VAL A 180 -9.12 0.59 -2.15
N MET A 181 -8.82 1.64 -2.94
CA MET A 181 -8.02 2.78 -2.47
C MET A 181 -8.64 3.51 -1.27
N GLU A 182 -9.97 3.55 -1.18
CA GLU A 182 -10.67 4.12 -0.01
C GLU A 182 -10.63 3.18 1.20
N LEU A 183 -10.74 1.87 0.97
CA LEU A 183 -10.82 0.86 2.03
C LEU A 183 -9.45 0.47 2.59
N VAL A 184 -8.41 0.50 1.77
CA VAL A 184 -7.04 0.11 2.14
C VAL A 184 -6.13 1.33 2.00
N THR A 185 -5.70 1.88 3.12
CA THR A 185 -4.87 3.09 3.15
C THR A 185 -3.54 2.85 3.85
N CYS A 186 -2.49 3.44 3.32
CA CYS A 186 -1.16 3.44 3.92
C CYS A 186 -0.80 4.87 4.34
N LYS A 187 -0.26 5.01 5.55
CA LYS A 187 0.25 6.29 6.07
C LYS A 187 1.62 6.06 6.68
N VAL A 188 2.53 6.97 6.41
CA VAL A 188 3.87 6.96 6.98
C VAL A 188 4.04 8.18 7.86
N ASP A 189 4.49 7.97 9.09
CA ASP A 189 4.83 9.06 10.01
C ASP A 189 6.17 9.68 9.60
N LYS A 190 6.18 10.98 9.32
CA LYS A 190 7.37 11.72 8.88
C LYS A 190 8.50 11.83 9.91
N LYS A 191 8.22 11.51 11.18
CA LYS A 191 9.20 11.61 12.26
C LYS A 191 9.80 10.28 12.65
N THR A 192 9.00 9.22 12.55
CA THR A 192 9.36 7.89 13.05
C THR A 192 9.51 6.87 11.93
N ASP A 193 9.18 7.24 10.68
CA ASP A 193 9.10 6.35 9.50
C ASP A 193 8.21 5.11 9.71
N VAL A 194 7.40 5.12 10.78
CA VAL A 194 6.45 4.04 11.05
C VAL A 194 5.36 4.03 10.00
N ILE A 195 5.20 2.88 9.37
CA ILE A 195 4.20 2.63 8.34
C ILE A 195 2.94 2.10 9.02
N THR A 196 1.82 2.77 8.83
CA THR A 196 0.51 2.34 9.32
C THR A 196 -0.36 1.96 8.13
N ILE A 197 -0.68 0.68 8.02
CA ILE A 197 -1.64 0.14 7.06
C ILE A 197 -2.99 0.08 7.76
N SER A 198 -4.00 0.76 7.21
CA SER A 198 -5.37 0.76 7.73
C SER A 198 -6.30 0.13 6.71
N VAL A 199 -6.95 -0.94 7.10
CA VAL A 199 -7.93 -1.66 6.28
C VAL A 199 -9.31 -1.47 6.89
N GLN A 200 -10.30 -1.17 6.07
CA GLN A 200 -11.69 -1.05 6.46
C GLN A 200 -12.54 -2.07 5.71
N ASP A 201 -13.34 -2.84 6.43
CA ASP A 201 -14.29 -3.77 5.83
C ASP A 201 -15.57 -3.91 6.67
N GLN A 202 -16.64 -4.46 6.09
CA GLN A 202 -17.90 -4.72 6.76
C GLN A 202 -17.82 -5.95 7.66
N ASP A 203 -16.97 -6.93 7.32
CA ASP A 203 -16.71 -8.10 8.15
C ASP A 203 -15.39 -7.92 8.91
N ARG A 204 -15.41 -8.23 10.21
CA ARG A 204 -14.24 -8.08 11.08
C ARG A 204 -13.15 -9.13 10.78
N LEU A 205 -13.52 -10.33 10.31
CA LEU A 205 -12.56 -11.39 10.00
C LEU A 205 -11.88 -11.11 8.67
N VAL A 206 -12.66 -10.71 7.65
CA VAL A 206 -12.12 -10.24 6.36
C VAL A 206 -11.17 -9.06 6.57
N CYS A 207 -11.54 -8.12 7.44
CA CYS A 207 -10.70 -6.95 7.77
C CYS A 207 -9.31 -7.35 8.27
N VAL A 208 -9.20 -8.38 9.14
CA VAL A 208 -7.92 -8.89 9.66
C VAL A 208 -7.14 -9.65 8.60
N GLN A 209 -7.80 -10.60 7.91
CA GLN A 209 -7.15 -11.38 6.87
C GLN A 209 -6.56 -10.49 5.78
N LEU A 210 -7.35 -9.50 5.34
CA LEU A 210 -6.92 -8.53 4.35
C LEU A 210 -5.76 -7.68 4.87
N ALA A 211 -5.79 -7.23 6.12
CA ALA A 211 -4.71 -6.41 6.69
C ALA A 211 -3.38 -7.18 6.79
N ASP A 212 -3.42 -8.47 7.18
CA ASP A 212 -2.23 -9.32 7.22
C ASP A 212 -1.72 -9.67 5.81
N SER A 213 -2.62 -9.94 4.87
CA SER A 213 -2.24 -10.21 3.49
C SER A 213 -1.65 -8.97 2.81
N VAL A 214 -2.28 -7.80 2.95
CA VAL A 214 -1.76 -6.52 2.42
C VAL A 214 -0.38 -6.20 3.00
N LYS A 215 -0.17 -6.44 4.31
CA LYS A 215 1.15 -6.32 4.93
C LYS A 215 2.19 -7.20 4.22
N SER A 216 1.87 -8.48 4.02
CA SER A 216 2.77 -9.44 3.40
C SER A 216 3.08 -9.09 1.94
N HIS A 217 2.06 -8.71 1.17
CA HIS A 217 2.21 -8.23 -0.21
C HIS A 217 3.07 -6.96 -0.30
N LEU A 218 2.88 -6.01 0.62
CA LEU A 218 3.73 -4.81 0.68
C LEU A 218 5.20 -5.18 0.93
N GLN A 219 5.46 -6.05 1.90
CA GLN A 219 6.82 -6.50 2.22
C GLN A 219 7.46 -7.20 1.02
N GLU A 220 6.73 -8.09 0.35
CA GLU A 220 7.20 -8.79 -0.84
C GLU A 220 7.47 -7.83 -2.00
N PHE A 221 6.55 -6.92 -2.28
CA PHE A 221 6.68 -5.93 -3.35
C PHE A 221 7.93 -5.06 -3.15
N ILE A 222 8.11 -4.52 -1.96
CA ILE A 222 9.27 -3.68 -1.64
C ILE A 222 10.57 -4.49 -1.74
N THR A 223 10.58 -5.70 -1.20
CA THR A 223 11.75 -6.59 -1.29
C THR A 223 12.10 -6.89 -2.74
N ARG A 224 11.13 -7.27 -3.56
CA ARG A 224 11.31 -7.54 -4.98
C ARG A 224 11.86 -6.33 -5.73
N TYR A 225 11.30 -5.16 -5.48
CA TYR A 225 11.72 -3.92 -6.14
C TYR A 225 13.15 -3.51 -5.73
N ARG A 226 13.46 -3.48 -4.43
CA ARG A 226 14.78 -3.11 -3.91
C ARG A 226 15.88 -4.06 -4.37
N THR A 227 15.58 -5.35 -4.44
CA THR A 227 16.57 -6.35 -4.83
C THR A 227 16.65 -6.57 -6.35
N ALA A 228 15.72 -6.07 -7.15
CA ALA A 228 15.68 -6.35 -8.59
C ALA A 228 16.96 -5.94 -9.33
N LYS A 229 17.45 -4.71 -9.11
CA LYS A 229 18.69 -4.23 -9.74
C LYS A 229 19.91 -5.02 -9.25
N VAL A 230 20.02 -5.21 -7.94
CA VAL A 230 21.16 -5.91 -7.33
C VAL A 230 21.19 -7.38 -7.76
N ARG A 231 20.04 -8.02 -7.93
CA ARG A 231 19.93 -9.38 -8.51
C ARG A 231 20.37 -9.43 -9.97
N SER A 232 19.99 -8.42 -10.75
CA SER A 232 20.45 -8.30 -12.14
C SER A 232 21.97 -8.17 -12.22
N ASP A 233 22.56 -7.32 -11.38
CA ASP A 233 24.02 -7.16 -11.30
C ASP A 233 24.70 -8.47 -10.85
N CYS A 234 24.13 -9.16 -9.84
CA CYS A 234 24.63 -10.46 -9.40
C CYS A 234 24.61 -11.51 -10.51
N SER A 235 23.53 -11.58 -11.31
CA SER A 235 23.43 -12.49 -12.44
C SER A 235 24.45 -12.17 -13.54
N TYR A 236 24.72 -10.90 -13.78
CA TYR A 236 25.76 -10.45 -14.69
C TYR A 236 27.16 -10.91 -14.24
N TYR A 237 27.52 -10.64 -12.97
CA TYR A 237 28.80 -11.08 -12.43
C TYR A 237 28.94 -12.61 -12.40
N GLN A 238 27.86 -13.34 -12.20
CA GLN A 238 27.85 -14.80 -12.30
C GLN A 238 28.25 -15.25 -13.70
N LEU A 239 27.63 -14.72 -14.74
CA LEU A 239 27.91 -15.07 -16.13
C LEU A 239 29.34 -14.72 -16.53
N VAL A 240 29.84 -13.55 -16.12
CA VAL A 240 31.18 -13.11 -16.45
C VAL A 240 32.23 -13.94 -15.70
N ALA A 241 32.01 -14.31 -14.44
CA ALA A 241 32.90 -15.18 -13.67
C ALA A 241 32.97 -16.60 -14.25
N ASP A 242 31.83 -17.14 -14.69
CA ASP A 242 31.76 -18.45 -15.33
C ASP A 242 32.52 -18.46 -16.67
N SER A 243 32.40 -17.38 -17.46
CA SER A 243 33.18 -17.19 -18.70
C SER A 243 34.66 -17.13 -18.41
N ALA A 244 35.10 -16.33 -17.44
CA ALA A 244 36.50 -16.18 -17.07
C ALA A 244 37.09 -17.50 -16.53
N LYS A 245 36.28 -18.29 -15.80
CA LYS A 245 36.67 -19.64 -15.36
C LYS A 245 36.97 -20.55 -16.55
N CYS A 246 36.08 -20.56 -17.54
CA CYS A 246 36.27 -21.37 -18.75
C CYS A 246 37.54 -20.94 -19.54
N GLU A 247 37.81 -19.64 -19.65
CA GLU A 247 39.01 -19.12 -20.28
C GLU A 247 40.29 -19.53 -19.52
N TYR A 248 40.27 -19.46 -18.20
CA TYR A 248 41.38 -19.92 -17.35
C TYR A 248 41.61 -21.41 -17.51
N GLU A 249 40.57 -22.24 -17.46
CA GLU A 249 40.68 -23.69 -17.66
C GLU A 249 41.25 -24.06 -19.03
N GLN A 250 40.89 -23.33 -20.09
CA GLN A 250 41.44 -23.49 -21.41
C GLN A 250 42.92 -23.09 -21.50
N ALA A 251 43.31 -21.98 -20.87
CA ALA A 251 44.70 -21.54 -20.81
C ALA A 251 45.56 -22.52 -20.00
N LEU A 252 45.08 -22.99 -18.86
CA LEU A 252 45.69 -23.99 -18.04
C LEU A 252 45.92 -25.28 -18.82
N LYS A 253 44.94 -25.75 -19.55
CA LYS A 253 45.07 -26.95 -20.40
C LYS A 253 46.11 -26.76 -21.48
N ARG A 254 46.14 -25.62 -22.19
CA ARG A 254 47.18 -25.33 -23.19
C ARG A 254 48.58 -25.32 -22.60
N TYR A 255 48.75 -24.70 -21.45
CA TYR A 255 50.04 -24.69 -20.73
C TYR A 255 50.46 -26.09 -20.32
N SER A 256 49.58 -26.89 -19.70
CA SER A 256 49.83 -28.26 -19.29
C SER A 256 50.21 -29.17 -20.47
N ASP A 257 49.38 -29.13 -21.55
CA ASP A 257 49.60 -29.94 -22.76
C ASP A 257 50.96 -29.63 -23.43
N TYR A 258 51.33 -28.33 -23.44
CA TYR A 258 52.63 -27.89 -23.99
C TYR A 258 53.81 -28.35 -23.12
N THR A 259 53.70 -28.20 -21.81
CA THR A 259 54.76 -28.61 -20.84
C THR A 259 54.99 -30.13 -20.84
N ASP A 260 53.90 -30.91 -20.90
CA ASP A 260 54.00 -32.39 -20.91
C ASP A 260 54.58 -32.92 -22.20
N LYS A 261 54.33 -32.31 -23.35
CA LYS A 261 54.86 -32.70 -24.65
C LYS A 261 56.33 -32.35 -24.81
N ASN A 262 56.83 -31.35 -24.08
CA ASN A 262 58.20 -30.82 -24.26
C ASN A 262 59.03 -30.88 -22.99
N LYS A 263 58.85 -31.90 -22.14
CA LYS A 263 59.46 -32.06 -20.83
C LYS A 263 60.98 -32.01 -20.83
N ASP A 264 61.61 -32.58 -21.87
CA ASP A 264 63.05 -32.75 -21.97
C ASP A 264 63.71 -31.78 -22.96
N VAL A 265 63.06 -30.79 -23.43
CA VAL A 265 63.54 -29.86 -24.47
C VAL A 265 64.19 -28.64 -23.82
N ILE A 266 65.49 -28.44 -24.05
CA ILE A 266 66.28 -27.35 -23.45
C ILE A 266 66.43 -26.12 -24.40
N LEU A 267 65.88 -26.20 -25.60
CA LEU A 267 65.95 -25.10 -26.57
C LEU A 267 65.23 -23.82 -26.08
N GLN A 268 65.94 -22.69 -26.19
CA GLN A 268 65.45 -21.39 -25.70
C GLN A 268 64.07 -20.96 -26.29
N SER A 269 63.78 -21.35 -27.52
CA SER A 269 62.52 -21.08 -28.16
C SER A 269 61.36 -21.80 -27.46
N TYR A 270 61.56 -23.02 -26.97
CA TYR A 270 60.52 -23.76 -26.24
C TYR A 270 60.32 -23.23 -24.84
N ILE A 271 61.38 -22.77 -24.17
CA ILE A 271 61.32 -22.12 -22.88
C ILE A 271 60.51 -20.81 -23.01
N SER A 272 60.78 -19.99 -24.01
CA SER A 272 60.08 -18.72 -24.27
C SER A 272 58.58 -18.93 -24.54
N GLU A 273 58.19 -19.96 -25.30
CA GLU A 273 56.78 -20.25 -25.58
C GLU A 273 56.05 -20.82 -24.33
N ARG A 274 56.73 -21.66 -23.54
CA ARG A 274 56.20 -22.11 -22.24
C ARG A 274 55.95 -20.93 -21.32
N ASP A 275 56.90 -20.02 -21.17
CA ASP A 275 56.79 -18.85 -20.29
C ASP A 275 55.67 -17.89 -20.75
N LYS A 276 55.46 -17.80 -22.06
CA LYS A 276 54.32 -17.05 -22.63
C LYS A 276 52.98 -17.68 -22.27
N LEU A 277 52.83 -19.01 -22.41
CA LEU A 277 51.62 -19.72 -22.04
C LEU A 277 51.38 -19.67 -20.54
N GLU A 278 52.44 -19.73 -19.72
CA GLU A 278 52.34 -19.55 -18.26
C GLU A 278 51.84 -18.15 -17.90
N ASN A 279 52.39 -17.11 -18.54
CA ASN A 279 51.92 -15.72 -18.35
C ASN A 279 50.45 -15.55 -18.78
N GLU A 280 50.03 -16.15 -19.90
CA GLU A 280 48.62 -16.14 -20.32
C GLU A 280 47.71 -16.81 -19.28
N MET A 281 48.09 -18.00 -18.82
CA MET A 281 47.37 -18.73 -17.78
C MET A 281 47.27 -17.90 -16.49
N GLN A 282 48.37 -17.30 -16.04
CA GLN A 282 48.42 -16.47 -14.82
C GLN A 282 47.56 -15.21 -14.95
N LEU A 283 47.54 -14.57 -16.13
CA LEU A 283 46.67 -13.43 -16.42
C LEU A 283 45.19 -13.84 -16.33
N LYS A 284 44.81 -14.98 -16.95
CA LYS A 284 43.42 -15.48 -16.88
C LYS A 284 43.03 -15.90 -15.49
N PHE A 285 43.94 -16.49 -14.71
CA PHE A 285 43.74 -16.83 -13.30
C PHE A 285 43.47 -15.60 -12.44
N THR A 286 44.25 -14.54 -12.64
CA THR A 286 44.05 -13.27 -11.91
C THR A 286 42.70 -12.61 -12.27
N ALA A 287 42.33 -12.61 -13.54
CA ALA A 287 41.04 -12.12 -13.99
C ALA A 287 39.88 -12.92 -13.39
N TYR A 288 39.97 -14.26 -13.39
CA TYR A 288 38.96 -15.12 -12.76
C TYR A 288 38.82 -14.84 -11.26
N ASN A 289 39.91 -14.73 -10.51
CA ASN A 289 39.91 -14.47 -9.08
C ASN A 289 39.28 -13.09 -8.76
N THR A 290 39.59 -12.08 -9.57
CA THR A 290 39.00 -10.74 -9.41
C THR A 290 37.49 -10.77 -9.62
N LEU A 291 37.01 -11.41 -10.69
CA LEU A 291 35.59 -11.54 -11.00
C LEU A 291 34.86 -12.40 -9.98
N GLN A 292 35.47 -13.44 -9.45
CA GLN A 292 34.92 -14.27 -8.37
C GLN A 292 34.74 -13.46 -7.08
N SER A 293 35.71 -12.59 -6.75
CA SER A 293 35.55 -11.67 -5.61
C SER A 293 34.44 -10.67 -5.82
N GLN A 294 34.27 -10.12 -7.03
CA GLN A 294 33.15 -9.22 -7.37
C GLN A 294 31.82 -9.94 -7.28
N LEU A 295 31.74 -11.20 -7.72
CA LEU A 295 30.53 -12.01 -7.59
C LEU A 295 30.16 -12.26 -6.12
N MET A 296 31.13 -12.54 -5.27
CA MET A 296 30.89 -12.70 -3.83
C MET A 296 30.38 -11.40 -3.20
N ALA A 297 30.97 -10.27 -3.57
CA ALA A 297 30.51 -8.96 -3.12
C ALA A 297 29.08 -8.64 -3.61
N ALA A 298 28.75 -8.98 -4.87
CA ALA A 298 27.42 -8.81 -5.41
C ALA A 298 26.38 -9.69 -4.70
N LYS A 299 26.73 -10.95 -4.37
CA LYS A 299 25.87 -11.86 -3.58
C LYS A 299 25.63 -11.31 -2.17
N ALA A 300 26.64 -10.76 -1.51
CA ALA A 300 26.49 -10.13 -0.21
C ALA A 300 25.56 -8.91 -0.28
N LYS A 301 25.69 -8.06 -1.31
CA LYS A 301 24.79 -6.93 -1.55
C LYS A 301 23.33 -7.35 -1.72
N VAL A 302 23.03 -8.45 -2.41
CA VAL A 302 21.65 -8.95 -2.54
C VAL A 302 21.05 -9.24 -1.16
N GLN A 303 21.83 -9.78 -0.25
CA GLN A 303 21.39 -10.11 1.11
C GLN A 303 21.22 -8.85 1.97
N GLU A 304 22.15 -7.91 1.85
CA GLU A 304 22.10 -6.62 2.55
C GLU A 304 20.91 -5.76 2.14
N HIS A 305 20.58 -5.71 0.85
CA HIS A 305 19.45 -4.96 0.32
C HIS A 305 18.08 -5.64 0.49
N THR A 306 18.00 -6.78 1.15
CA THR A 306 16.73 -7.42 1.49
C THR A 306 16.18 -6.73 2.75
N PRO A 307 15.14 -5.87 2.62
CA PRO A 307 14.66 -5.08 3.75
C PRO A 307 14.01 -5.97 4.80
N ALA A 308 14.37 -5.77 6.05
CA ALA A 308 13.64 -6.33 7.17
C ALA A 308 12.59 -5.33 7.65
N PHE A 309 11.37 -5.82 7.92
CA PHE A 309 10.30 -5.06 8.51
C PHE A 309 9.94 -5.63 9.85
N VAL A 310 10.08 -4.83 10.89
CA VAL A 310 9.64 -5.23 12.23
C VAL A 310 8.16 -4.90 12.39
N THR A 311 7.34 -5.90 12.68
CA THR A 311 5.92 -5.67 12.97
C THR A 311 5.77 -5.13 14.39
N LEU A 312 5.46 -3.84 14.51
CA LEU A 312 5.19 -3.19 15.81
C LEU A 312 3.81 -3.56 16.34
N LYS A 313 2.83 -3.66 15.42
CA LYS A 313 1.46 -4.03 15.75
C LYS A 313 0.90 -4.93 14.66
N SER A 314 0.56 -6.16 15.02
CA SER A 314 -0.11 -7.13 14.14
C SER A 314 -1.59 -6.81 13.96
N ALA A 315 -2.18 -7.32 12.88
CA ALA A 315 -3.61 -7.27 12.68
C ALA A 315 -4.35 -7.94 13.84
N SER A 316 -5.36 -7.27 14.37
CA SER A 316 -6.21 -7.83 15.42
C SER A 316 -7.68 -7.54 15.11
N ALA A 317 -8.54 -8.53 15.36
CA ALA A 317 -9.96 -8.41 15.09
C ALA A 317 -10.57 -7.31 15.98
N PRO A 318 -11.13 -6.24 15.38
CA PRO A 318 -11.73 -5.17 16.13
C PRO A 318 -13.01 -5.65 16.84
N VAL A 319 -13.09 -5.43 18.15
CA VAL A 319 -14.26 -5.84 18.95
C VAL A 319 -15.47 -4.95 18.69
N ARG A 320 -15.22 -3.66 18.37
CA ARG A 320 -16.27 -2.66 18.13
C ARG A 320 -16.19 -2.12 16.70
N PRO A 321 -17.35 -1.86 16.07
CA PRO A 321 -17.36 -1.22 14.76
C PRO A 321 -16.76 0.19 14.84
N ALA A 322 -15.95 0.55 13.85
CA ALA A 322 -15.36 1.89 13.72
C ALA A 322 -16.41 2.94 13.32
N GLY A 323 -17.44 2.52 12.57
CA GLY A 323 -18.51 3.40 12.17
C GLY A 323 -19.70 2.69 11.52
N PRO A 324 -20.70 3.46 11.09
CA PRO A 324 -20.89 4.89 11.30
C PRO A 324 -21.22 5.26 12.77
N LYS A 325 -20.70 6.37 13.26
CA LYS A 325 -20.99 6.89 14.62
C LYS A 325 -22.39 7.47 14.69
N ARG A 326 -23.41 6.59 14.71
CA ARG A 326 -24.84 6.92 14.57
C ARG A 326 -25.30 7.96 15.58
N MET A 327 -24.98 7.79 16.86
CA MET A 327 -25.35 8.72 17.93
C MET A 327 -24.80 10.13 17.70
N LEU A 328 -23.54 10.22 17.30
CA LEU A 328 -22.87 11.50 17.06
C LEU A 328 -23.47 12.22 15.85
N PHE A 329 -23.84 11.50 14.80
CA PHE A 329 -24.50 12.08 13.63
C PHE A 329 -25.88 12.64 13.98
N VAL A 330 -26.70 11.88 14.70
CA VAL A 330 -28.04 12.34 15.13
C VAL A 330 -27.91 13.56 16.04
N ALA A 331 -26.97 13.54 17.00
CA ALA A 331 -26.75 14.68 17.88
C ALA A 331 -26.31 15.94 17.11
N SER A 332 -25.41 15.81 16.14
CA SER A 332 -24.99 16.96 15.31
C SER A 332 -26.15 17.52 14.49
N MET A 333 -27.00 16.67 13.89
CA MET A 333 -28.17 17.11 13.15
C MET A 333 -29.20 17.83 14.03
N LEU A 334 -29.38 17.38 15.28
CA LEU A 334 -30.26 18.07 16.24
C LEU A 334 -29.71 19.45 16.61
N ILE A 335 -28.40 19.57 16.82
CA ILE A 335 -27.76 20.86 17.10
C ILE A 335 -27.94 21.82 15.92
N PHE A 336 -27.67 21.37 14.68
CA PHE A 336 -27.90 22.20 13.49
C PHE A 336 -29.35 22.61 13.32
N SER A 337 -30.28 21.70 13.57
CA SER A 337 -31.71 22.01 13.54
C SER A 337 -32.11 23.03 14.60
N PHE A 338 -31.56 22.89 15.82
CA PHE A 338 -31.83 23.86 16.91
C PHE A 338 -31.28 25.26 16.57
N ILE A 339 -30.06 25.35 16.03
CA ILE A 339 -29.49 26.63 15.59
C ILE A 339 -30.33 27.24 14.46
N GLY A 340 -30.69 26.44 13.45
CA GLY A 340 -31.51 26.91 12.32
C GLY A 340 -32.90 27.43 12.76
N THR A 341 -33.58 26.72 13.66
CA THR A 341 -34.87 27.16 14.22
C THR A 341 -34.71 28.40 15.06
N SER A 342 -33.63 28.56 15.81
CA SER A 342 -33.36 29.76 16.60
C SER A 342 -33.11 30.97 15.70
N ILE A 343 -32.38 30.85 14.62
CA ILE A 343 -32.15 31.91 13.64
C ILE A 343 -33.47 32.31 12.98
N TYR A 344 -34.32 31.34 12.61
CA TYR A 344 -35.62 31.60 12.03
C TYR A 344 -36.53 32.39 12.97
N VAL A 345 -36.61 32.00 14.25
CA VAL A 345 -37.41 32.68 15.28
C VAL A 345 -36.88 34.09 15.55
N LEU A 346 -35.54 34.27 15.62
CA LEU A 346 -34.95 35.61 15.78
C LEU A 346 -35.24 36.54 14.60
N LYS A 347 -35.17 36.02 13.37
CA LYS A 347 -35.52 36.79 12.16
C LYS A 347 -36.98 37.28 12.20
N ASP A 348 -37.87 36.42 12.68
CA ASP A 348 -39.30 36.72 12.81
C ASP A 348 -39.55 37.80 13.88
N ILE A 349 -38.79 37.76 14.97
CA ILE A 349 -38.82 38.78 16.04
C ILE A 349 -38.27 40.12 15.54
N LEU A 350 -37.12 40.11 14.84
CA LEU A 350 -36.55 41.33 14.25
C LEU A 350 -37.51 41.99 13.25
N LYS A 351 -38.20 41.18 12.42
CA LYS A 351 -39.17 41.68 11.46
C LYS A 351 -40.42 42.25 12.13
N SER A 352 -40.87 41.64 13.22
CA SER A 352 -42.03 42.16 14.03
C SER A 352 -41.68 43.37 14.90
N SER A 353 -40.42 43.65 15.15
CA SER A 353 -39.91 44.82 15.88
C SER A 353 -39.63 46.03 14.98
N LEU A 354 -39.62 45.83 13.65
CA LEU A 354 -39.39 46.87 12.64
C LEU A 354 -40.70 47.37 11.97
N LEU A 355 -41.82 46.69 12.25
CA LEU A 355 -43.21 47.10 11.91
C LEU A 355 -43.91 47.65 13.14
#